data_e5ab3a035d1a688cb82a628010e318ba
#
_entry.id   e5ab3a035d1a688cb82a628010e318ba
#
_cell.length_a   1.000
_cell.length_b   1.000
_cell.length_c   1.000
_cell.angle_alpha   90.00
_cell.angle_beta   90.00
_cell.angle_gamma   90.00
#
_symmetry.space_group_name_H-M   'P 1'
#
loop_
_entity.id
_entity.type
_entity.pdbx_description
1 polymer ?
#
loop_
_entity_poly.entity_id
_entity_poly.type
_entity_poly.pdbx_seq_one_letter_code
_entity_poly.pdbx_strand_id
1 'polypeptide(L)'
;MKLFSSPGPFGWPPRMRATGPGPLGAGGGMLGLLALGALAAFTLGLVMLLRPRRSSRIPPGAAARRRDKSFAEVIEVWPVATVLSLGLSLAGVAAPLPAQAEWLVPMDERQTDHLRAYGLAYWALSRGQKCEWLLNYRGGSFLLPDDALTEREANLKGVTLQRMGGADEATMRAEIADNNMEAVVLEKAPKVAVYIPPNTPPWDDAVTLALKYADIPYATVWDEEVLRGELPKYDWLHLHHEDFTGQHGKFYAAYHAFPWYKEEEAVQTAMARKLGFAKVTQLKAAVAGAIKDYVGRGGFMFGMCSATDTYDIALAAAGVDIVDSFYDGDATDPLAQKKLDDSRCLAFRNFRLEMDPLLYRFSDIDVTQEAGIRGPAAYFTLFDFSAKNDPVPSMLVQNHVNAVPEFLGQSTGFRRSRIKSGVLALAEVEGSDETKYLHGQFGRGTFTFLGGHDPEDYQHMVGDPPTELSRYKHSPGYRLILNNVLFPAAEKKKQRT
;
A
#
# COMPACT_ATOMS: atom_id res chain seq x y z
N MET A 1 -13.88 -11.06 -56.96
CA MET A 1 -14.16 -11.60 -55.63
C MET A 1 -13.52 -10.67 -54.62
N LYS A 2 -14.25 -9.67 -54.14
CA LYS A 2 -13.75 -8.64 -53.23
C LYS A 2 -14.13 -9.06 -51.82
N LEU A 3 -13.12 -9.31 -50.97
CA LEU A 3 -13.31 -9.55 -49.56
C LEU A 3 -13.56 -8.22 -48.85
N PHE A 4 -14.72 -8.06 -48.26
CA PHE A 4 -15.07 -6.98 -47.33
C PHE A 4 -14.45 -7.30 -45.98
N SER A 5 -13.52 -6.47 -45.55
CA SER A 5 -13.09 -6.40 -44.14
C SER A 5 -14.05 -5.49 -43.42
N SER A 6 -14.77 -6.00 -42.44
CA SER A 6 -15.54 -5.19 -41.50
C SER A 6 -14.61 -4.48 -40.53
N PRO A 7 -14.82 -3.19 -40.21
CA PRO A 7 -14.08 -2.53 -39.17
C PRO A 7 -14.60 -2.98 -37.79
N GLY A 8 -13.68 -3.33 -36.87
CA GLY A 8 -13.99 -3.57 -35.48
C GLY A 8 -14.41 -2.27 -34.78
N PRO A 9 -15.07 -2.33 -33.64
CA PRO A 9 -15.74 -1.20 -33.03
C PRO A 9 -14.83 -0.08 -32.45
N PHE A 10 -13.52 -0.20 -32.54
CA PHE A 10 -12.58 0.85 -32.11
C PHE A 10 -11.38 0.93 -33.06
N GLY A 11 -11.52 1.76 -34.09
CA GLY A 11 -10.41 2.13 -34.97
C GLY A 11 -9.62 3.28 -34.37
N TRP A 12 -8.35 3.06 -34.01
CA TRP A 12 -7.39 4.10 -33.65
C TRP A 12 -6.39 4.28 -34.81
N PRO A 13 -5.93 5.52 -35.07
CA PRO A 13 -4.98 5.77 -36.15
C PRO A 13 -3.56 5.26 -35.82
N PRO A 14 -2.72 4.95 -36.83
CA PRO A 14 -1.38 4.39 -36.64
C PRO A 14 -0.42 5.41 -36.04
N ARG A 15 0.50 4.93 -35.20
CA ARG A 15 1.58 5.68 -34.53
C ARG A 15 2.41 6.52 -35.52
N MET A 16 2.49 7.82 -35.29
CA MET A 16 3.57 8.67 -35.81
C MET A 16 4.79 8.56 -34.89
N ARG A 17 5.95 8.22 -35.46
CA ARG A 17 7.24 8.28 -34.77
C ARG A 17 7.60 9.74 -34.49
N ALA A 18 7.78 10.09 -33.25
CA ALA A 18 8.33 11.36 -32.85
C ALA A 18 9.86 11.35 -33.01
N THR A 19 10.36 12.25 -33.86
CA THR A 19 11.78 12.58 -33.94
C THR A 19 12.08 13.66 -32.89
N GLY A 20 13.04 13.39 -32.00
CA GLY A 20 13.43 14.32 -30.95
C GLY A 20 14.24 15.53 -31.46
N PRO A 21 14.27 16.64 -30.74
CA PRO A 21 15.22 17.72 -30.96
C PRO A 21 16.44 17.57 -30.04
N GLY A 22 17.62 17.87 -30.61
CA GLY A 22 18.92 17.88 -29.96
C GLY A 22 19.18 19.15 -29.11
N PRO A 23 20.40 19.27 -28.52
CA PRO A 23 20.66 20.08 -27.35
C PRO A 23 21.15 21.50 -27.68
N LEU A 24 20.80 22.47 -26.81
CA LEU A 24 21.44 23.78 -26.65
C LEU A 24 21.51 24.02 -25.14
N GLY A 25 22.63 24.28 -24.51
CA GLY A 25 23.67 25.23 -24.72
C GLY A 25 23.87 25.99 -23.40
N ALA A 26 25.10 26.00 -22.92
CA ALA A 26 25.56 26.47 -21.60
C ALA A 26 25.50 27.98 -21.37
N GLY A 27 25.61 28.37 -20.09
CA GLY A 27 26.01 29.67 -19.56
C GLY A 27 25.38 29.90 -18.20
N GLY A 28 25.99 30.04 -17.07
CA GLY A 28 27.19 30.75 -16.73
C GLY A 28 26.90 31.73 -15.61
N GLY A 29 27.70 31.67 -14.53
CA GLY A 29 27.96 32.80 -13.62
C GLY A 29 27.22 32.72 -12.26
N MET A 30 27.88 32.52 -11.17
CA MET A 30 28.98 33.13 -10.40
C MET A 30 28.50 34.03 -9.26
N LEU A 31 29.04 33.79 -8.06
CA LEU A 31 29.24 34.66 -6.87
C LEU A 31 27.98 34.95 -6.01
N GLY A 32 28.03 34.81 -4.71
CA GLY A 32 28.98 35.36 -3.77
C GLY A 32 28.84 34.92 -2.33
N LEU A 33 29.95 34.98 -1.75
CA LEU A 33 30.41 34.84 -0.37
C LEU A 33 29.74 35.78 0.66
N LEU A 34 30.04 35.46 1.93
CA LEU A 34 30.06 36.24 3.17
C LEU A 34 28.77 36.09 4.03
N ALA A 35 28.82 35.86 5.33
CA ALA A 35 29.85 36.13 6.30
C ALA A 35 29.65 35.34 7.60
N LEU A 36 30.76 35.10 8.25
CA LEU A 36 30.94 34.72 9.64
C LEU A 36 30.31 35.72 10.64
N GLY A 37 29.96 35.21 11.80
CA GLY A 37 30.09 35.96 13.02
C GLY A 37 28.91 35.90 13.98
N ALA A 38 29.01 35.15 15.05
CA ALA A 38 29.01 35.62 16.41
C ALA A 38 28.72 34.49 17.42
N LEU A 39 29.80 34.12 18.04
CA LEU A 39 29.82 33.37 19.30
C LEU A 39 29.56 34.38 20.46
N ALA A 40 28.84 33.95 21.46
CA ALA A 40 29.06 34.25 22.88
C ALA A 40 27.80 34.56 23.69
N ALA A 41 27.64 33.76 24.72
CA ALA A 41 27.19 34.10 26.05
C ALA A 41 25.70 34.37 26.30
N PHE A 42 25.10 33.45 27.03
CA PHE A 42 24.39 33.78 28.26
C PHE A 42 24.23 32.53 29.15
N THR A 43 25.20 32.33 30.01
CA THR A 43 25.03 31.65 31.32
C THR A 43 24.58 32.69 32.32
N LEU A 44 23.66 32.37 33.14
CA LEU A 44 23.29 32.75 34.47
C LEU A 44 21.82 33.13 34.67
N GLY A 45 21.22 32.54 35.65
CA GLY A 45 19.95 32.97 36.24
C GLY A 45 19.01 31.82 36.54
N LEU A 46 19.30 30.96 37.33
CA LEU A 46 19.33 30.54 38.65
C LEU A 46 18.25 30.89 39.62
N VAL A 47 17.76 29.91 40.23
CA VAL A 47 17.34 29.76 41.64
C VAL A 47 16.25 30.69 42.19
N MET A 48 15.36 30.04 42.86
CA MET A 48 14.30 30.40 43.80
C MET A 48 12.86 30.39 43.23
N LEU A 49 12.06 29.41 43.66
CA LEU A 49 11.19 29.56 44.82
C LEU A 49 10.43 28.25 45.12
N LEU A 50 10.94 27.55 46.09
CA LEU A 50 10.16 26.61 46.89
C LEU A 50 9.43 27.40 47.98
N ARG A 51 8.13 27.32 48.07
CA ARG A 51 7.36 27.52 49.29
C ARG A 51 6.15 26.59 49.35
N PRO A 52 5.96 25.91 50.50
CA PRO A 52 4.83 25.00 50.69
C PRO A 52 3.59 25.74 51.16
N ARG A 53 2.40 25.33 50.72
CA ARG A 53 1.14 25.73 51.37
C ARG A 53 0.56 24.58 52.17
N ARG A 54 0.36 24.88 53.45
CA ARG A 54 -0.29 24.08 54.49
C ARG A 54 -1.79 24.04 54.36
N SER A 55 -2.32 22.89 54.84
CA SER A 55 -3.42 22.70 55.79
C SER A 55 -4.83 22.85 55.19
N SER A 56 -5.83 22.10 55.54
CA SER A 56 -6.26 21.47 56.76
C SER A 56 -7.52 20.66 56.54
N ARG A 57 -7.78 19.52 57.07
CA ARG A 57 -8.60 19.23 58.30
C ARG A 57 -9.03 17.78 58.30
N ILE A 58 -8.73 17.13 59.40
CA ILE A 58 -9.29 15.88 59.89
C ILE A 58 -10.42 16.25 60.86
N PRO A 59 -11.46 15.46 61.10
CA PRO A 59 -11.50 14.61 62.26
C PRO A 59 -12.38 13.33 62.15
N PRO A 60 -12.66 12.61 63.30
CA PRO A 60 -11.83 11.61 63.98
C PRO A 60 -12.59 10.29 64.22
N GLY A 61 -11.87 9.28 64.77
CA GLY A 61 -12.59 8.17 65.42
C GLY A 61 -11.81 6.87 65.66
N ALA A 62 -11.35 6.76 66.86
CA ALA A 62 -11.30 5.65 67.84
C ALA A 62 -10.25 4.54 67.63
N ALA A 63 -9.30 4.57 68.51
CA ALA A 63 -9.09 3.77 69.74
C ALA A 63 -8.32 2.46 69.58
N ALA A 64 -7.13 2.51 70.12
CA ALA A 64 -6.56 1.86 71.31
C ALA A 64 -5.86 0.50 71.08
N ARG A 65 -4.62 0.38 71.39
CA ARG A 65 -3.97 -0.17 72.60
C ARG A 65 -2.47 -0.37 72.47
N ARG A 66 -1.84 0.16 73.50
CA ARG A 66 -0.49 -0.03 74.02
C ARG A 66 0.20 -1.37 73.79
N ARG A 67 1.53 -1.32 73.60
CA ARG A 67 2.50 -1.79 74.61
C ARG A 67 3.94 -1.34 74.28
N ASP A 68 4.52 -0.80 75.33
CA ASP A 68 5.95 -0.42 75.52
C ASP A 68 6.93 -1.55 75.17
N LYS A 69 8.09 -1.20 74.66
CA LYS A 69 9.38 -1.48 75.34
C LYS A 69 10.50 -0.66 74.70
N SER A 70 11.16 0.10 75.59
CA SER A 70 12.40 0.79 75.42
C SER A 70 13.56 -0.13 75.09
N PHE A 71 14.48 0.34 74.27
CA PHE A 71 15.90 0.11 74.46
C PHE A 71 16.72 1.32 73.95
N ALA A 72 17.63 1.72 74.71
CA ALA A 72 18.49 2.92 74.65
C ALA A 72 19.63 2.74 73.64
N GLU A 73 19.97 3.87 73.03
CA GLU A 73 21.30 4.35 72.67
C GLU A 73 22.46 3.39 72.45
N VAL A 74 23.01 3.42 71.19
CA VAL A 74 24.49 3.58 71.01
C VAL A 74 24.68 4.43 69.76
N ILE A 75 25.11 5.65 69.91
CA ILE A 75 25.62 6.53 68.88
C ILE A 75 27.11 6.19 68.70
N GLU A 76 27.45 5.49 67.62
CA GLU A 76 28.83 5.45 67.12
C GLU A 76 29.02 6.53 66.06
N VAL A 77 29.84 7.54 66.43
CA VAL A 77 30.28 8.62 65.54
C VAL A 77 31.43 8.11 64.71
N TRP A 78 31.13 7.81 63.39
CA TRP A 78 32.19 7.59 62.44
C TRP A 78 32.58 8.88 61.73
N PRO A 79 33.90 9.14 61.49
CA PRO A 79 34.34 10.42 60.99
C PRO A 79 33.92 10.67 59.52
N VAL A 80 33.41 11.88 59.35
CA VAL A 80 32.86 12.40 58.04
C VAL A 80 33.92 12.52 56.94
N ALA A 81 35.16 12.11 57.16
CA ALA A 81 36.24 12.25 56.18
C ALA A 81 36.36 11.12 55.13
N THR A 82 35.66 9.99 55.32
CA THR A 82 35.82 8.82 54.42
C THR A 82 34.68 8.68 53.35
N VAL A 83 33.65 9.53 53.41
CA VAL A 83 32.52 9.48 52.46
C VAL A 83 32.74 10.39 51.25
N LEU A 84 33.70 11.33 51.33
CA LEU A 84 33.97 12.25 50.20
C LEU A 84 34.93 11.70 49.13
N SER A 85 35.63 10.60 49.40
CA SER A 85 36.60 10.03 48.44
C SER A 85 36.05 8.86 47.59
N LEU A 86 34.85 8.32 47.90
CA LEU A 86 34.21 7.31 47.05
C LEU A 86 33.14 7.87 46.06
N GLY A 87 32.82 9.16 46.16
CA GLY A 87 31.83 9.83 45.30
C GLY A 87 32.37 10.34 43.96
N LEU A 88 33.71 10.39 43.79
CA LEU A 88 34.31 10.98 42.57
C LEU A 88 34.83 9.98 41.55
N SER A 89 34.68 8.69 41.78
CA SER A 89 35.23 7.67 40.87
C SER A 89 34.14 6.90 40.06
N LEU A 90 32.87 7.33 40.12
CA LEU A 90 31.76 6.71 39.36
C LEU A 90 31.01 7.70 38.45
N ALA A 91 31.60 8.85 38.16
CA ALA A 91 31.31 9.59 36.95
C ALA A 91 32.10 8.93 35.80
N GLY A 92 31.93 7.64 35.62
CA GLY A 92 32.19 7.00 34.37
C GLY A 92 31.32 7.71 33.34
N VAL A 93 31.96 8.52 32.50
CA VAL A 93 31.42 9.00 31.26
C VAL A 93 30.85 7.74 30.57
N ALA A 94 29.53 7.55 30.66
CA ALA A 94 28.86 6.67 29.71
C ALA A 94 29.12 7.29 28.35
N ALA A 95 30.23 6.90 27.71
CA ALA A 95 30.42 7.19 26.32
C ALA A 95 29.12 6.72 25.64
N PRO A 96 28.44 7.58 24.91
CA PRO A 96 27.30 7.12 24.12
C PRO A 96 27.81 5.91 23.37
N LEU A 97 27.11 4.78 23.51
CA LEU A 97 27.37 3.63 22.66
C LEU A 97 27.45 4.15 21.22
N PRO A 98 28.50 3.81 20.47
CA PRO A 98 28.59 4.29 19.09
C PRO A 98 27.26 3.99 18.44
N ALA A 99 26.58 5.01 17.94
CA ALA A 99 25.38 4.82 17.14
C ALA A 99 25.75 3.75 16.09
N GLN A 100 25.04 2.64 16.09
CA GLN A 100 25.29 1.61 15.09
C GLN A 100 25.11 2.29 13.75
N ALA A 101 26.12 2.18 12.91
CA ALA A 101 25.99 2.70 11.56
C ALA A 101 24.77 1.99 10.90
N GLU A 102 24.07 2.71 10.04
CA GLU A 102 22.89 2.21 9.35
C GLU A 102 23.05 2.42 7.84
N TRP A 103 22.34 1.63 7.06
CA TRP A 103 22.27 1.78 5.61
C TRP A 103 20.99 2.52 5.21
N LEU A 104 21.13 3.73 4.68
CA LEU A 104 20.04 4.43 4.01
C LEU A 104 19.90 3.90 2.58
N VAL A 105 18.71 3.42 2.25
CA VAL A 105 18.26 3.11 0.89
C VAL A 105 17.50 4.34 0.38
N PRO A 106 18.13 5.25 -0.36
CA PRO A 106 17.45 6.44 -0.87
C PRO A 106 16.36 6.02 -1.87
N MET A 107 15.26 6.76 -1.88
CA MET A 107 14.15 6.52 -2.82
C MET A 107 13.87 7.75 -3.69
N ASP A 108 14.81 8.67 -3.75
CA ASP A 108 14.89 9.79 -4.69
C ASP A 108 15.61 9.38 -5.99
N GLU A 109 15.95 10.35 -6.83
CA GLU A 109 16.64 10.15 -8.13
C GLU A 109 18.02 9.50 -8.03
N ARG A 110 18.59 9.39 -6.82
CA ARG A 110 19.88 8.72 -6.61
C ARG A 110 19.76 7.20 -6.57
N GLN A 111 18.55 6.67 -6.45
CA GLN A 111 18.33 5.23 -6.46
C GLN A 111 18.49 4.69 -7.88
N THR A 112 19.28 3.64 -8.04
CA THR A 112 19.48 2.96 -9.33
C THR A 112 18.31 2.07 -9.72
N ASP A 113 17.58 1.52 -8.72
CA ASP A 113 16.45 0.64 -8.95
C ASP A 113 15.46 0.75 -7.77
N HIS A 114 14.43 1.59 -7.94
CA HIS A 114 13.41 1.78 -6.92
C HIS A 114 12.64 0.50 -6.60
N LEU A 115 12.32 -0.31 -7.62
CA LEU A 115 11.50 -1.49 -7.42
C LEU A 115 12.24 -2.57 -6.63
N ARG A 116 13.53 -2.78 -6.92
CA ARG A 116 14.37 -3.71 -6.15
C ARG A 116 14.71 -3.21 -4.76
N ALA A 117 14.63 -1.91 -4.50
CA ALA A 117 14.81 -1.35 -3.16
C ALA A 117 13.74 -1.86 -2.19
N TYR A 118 12.48 -2.01 -2.63
CA TYR A 118 11.43 -2.67 -1.84
C TYR A 118 11.76 -4.14 -1.55
N GLY A 119 12.31 -4.83 -2.55
CA GLY A 119 12.77 -6.21 -2.39
C GLY A 119 13.91 -6.36 -1.38
N LEU A 120 14.82 -5.37 -1.31
CA LEU A 120 15.88 -5.33 -0.30
C LEU A 120 15.30 -5.13 1.11
N ALA A 121 14.35 -4.20 1.28
CA ALA A 121 13.66 -3.99 2.55
C ALA A 121 12.89 -5.25 2.99
N TYR A 122 12.15 -5.87 2.07
CA TYR A 122 11.45 -7.13 2.32
C TYR A 122 12.42 -8.26 2.72
N TRP A 123 13.54 -8.38 2.04
CA TRP A 123 14.58 -9.38 2.33
C TRP A 123 15.14 -9.20 3.74
N ALA A 124 15.44 -7.97 4.18
CA ALA A 124 15.89 -7.69 5.53
C ALA A 124 14.84 -8.11 6.57
N LEU A 125 13.56 -7.75 6.33
CA LEU A 125 12.43 -8.17 7.18
C LEU A 125 12.27 -9.69 7.25
N SER A 126 12.48 -10.41 6.14
CA SER A 126 12.38 -11.88 6.07
C SER A 126 13.44 -12.59 6.90
N ARG A 127 14.55 -11.91 7.20
CA ARG A 127 15.63 -12.36 8.08
C ARG A 127 15.40 -12.00 9.55
N GLY A 128 14.26 -11.39 9.86
CA GLY A 128 13.92 -10.95 11.22
C GLY A 128 14.58 -9.63 11.63
N GLN A 129 15.18 -8.90 10.67
CA GLN A 129 15.67 -7.55 10.91
C GLN A 129 14.50 -6.57 10.87
N LYS A 130 14.48 -5.60 11.79
CA LYS A 130 13.57 -4.47 11.70
C LYS A 130 14.20 -3.38 10.83
N CYS A 131 13.35 -2.71 10.05
CA CYS A 131 13.73 -1.59 9.19
C CYS A 131 12.87 -0.38 9.55
N GLU A 132 13.28 0.81 9.16
CA GLU A 132 12.41 1.97 9.21
C GLU A 132 12.05 2.41 7.78
N TRP A 133 10.80 2.77 7.59
CA TRP A 133 10.33 3.46 6.39
C TRP A 133 10.22 4.95 6.70
N LEU A 134 11.07 5.74 6.07
CA LEU A 134 11.17 7.19 6.30
C LEU A 134 10.20 7.90 5.35
N LEU A 135 8.96 8.09 5.82
CA LEU A 135 7.88 8.66 5.03
C LEU A 135 8.20 10.10 4.65
N ASN A 136 8.03 10.44 3.39
CA ASN A 136 8.34 11.72 2.74
C ASN A 136 9.83 12.12 2.77
N TYR A 137 10.69 11.39 3.45
CA TYR A 137 12.12 11.66 3.40
C TYR A 137 12.72 11.06 2.12
N ARG A 138 13.21 11.93 1.22
CA ARG A 138 13.85 11.53 -0.04
C ARG A 138 13.03 10.49 -0.83
N GLY A 139 11.73 10.75 -1.02
CA GLY A 139 10.82 9.87 -1.75
C GLY A 139 10.36 8.62 -1.00
N GLY A 140 10.46 8.59 0.34
CA GLY A 140 10.07 7.45 1.17
C GLY A 140 11.17 6.40 1.30
N SER A 141 12.35 6.83 1.74
CA SER A 141 13.56 6.01 1.91
C SER A 141 13.40 4.93 2.98
N PHE A 142 14.24 3.90 2.91
CA PHE A 142 14.33 2.90 3.99
C PHE A 142 15.64 3.06 4.76
N LEU A 143 15.61 2.76 6.06
CA LEU A 143 16.77 2.69 6.90
C LEU A 143 16.92 1.25 7.40
N LEU A 144 18.07 0.64 7.09
CA LEU A 144 18.36 -0.76 7.37
C LEU A 144 19.55 -0.85 8.33
N PRO A 145 19.62 -1.88 9.18
CA PRO A 145 20.79 -2.10 10.04
C PRO A 145 22.10 -2.25 9.25
N ASP A 146 23.21 -1.75 9.78
CA ASP A 146 24.55 -1.97 9.20
C ASP A 146 24.97 -3.42 9.38
N ASP A 147 24.71 -4.20 8.34
CA ASP A 147 25.05 -5.62 8.24
C ASP A 147 25.75 -5.86 6.90
N ALA A 148 26.89 -6.53 6.93
CA ALA A 148 27.65 -6.89 5.72
C ALA A 148 26.84 -7.72 4.71
N LEU A 149 25.83 -8.47 5.18
CA LEU A 149 24.92 -9.19 4.29
C LEU A 149 23.96 -8.25 3.58
N THR A 150 23.53 -7.17 4.24
CA THR A 150 22.68 -6.13 3.63
C THR A 150 23.43 -5.44 2.48
N GLU A 151 24.67 -5.05 2.70
CA GLU A 151 25.51 -4.45 1.64
C GLU A 151 25.72 -5.40 0.45
N ARG A 152 26.02 -6.67 0.74
CA ARG A 152 26.17 -7.69 -0.29
C ARG A 152 24.90 -7.88 -1.10
N GLU A 153 23.74 -7.99 -0.44
CA GLU A 153 22.45 -8.20 -1.09
C GLU A 153 22.07 -6.98 -1.96
N ALA A 154 22.28 -5.77 -1.43
CA ALA A 154 22.06 -4.55 -2.20
C ALA A 154 22.90 -4.51 -3.49
N ASN A 155 24.19 -4.88 -3.39
CA ASN A 155 25.07 -4.97 -4.55
C ASN A 155 24.59 -6.02 -5.57
N LEU A 156 24.12 -7.19 -5.12
CA LEU A 156 23.56 -8.23 -5.99
C LEU A 156 22.29 -7.77 -6.70
N LYS A 157 21.44 -7.00 -6.01
CA LYS A 157 20.21 -6.43 -6.57
C LYS A 157 20.43 -5.16 -7.38
N GLY A 158 21.64 -4.56 -7.34
CA GLY A 158 21.94 -3.28 -7.98
C GLY A 158 21.20 -2.11 -7.32
N VAL A 159 20.99 -2.18 -6.00
CA VAL A 159 20.32 -1.15 -5.18
C VAL A 159 21.36 -0.23 -4.58
N THR A 160 21.17 1.08 -4.73
CA THR A 160 22.05 2.09 -4.14
C THR A 160 21.86 2.14 -2.63
N LEU A 161 22.99 2.08 -1.89
CA LEU A 161 23.06 2.30 -0.44
C LEU A 161 23.90 3.54 -0.13
N GLN A 162 23.54 4.21 0.96
CA GLN A 162 24.34 5.27 1.55
C GLN A 162 24.61 4.92 3.00
N ARG A 163 25.89 4.82 3.38
CA ARG A 163 26.23 4.56 4.79
C ARG A 163 25.97 5.82 5.63
N MET A 164 25.21 5.66 6.72
CA MET A 164 24.88 6.75 7.63
C MET A 164 25.80 6.70 8.85
N GLY A 165 26.57 7.78 9.02
CA GLY A 165 27.30 8.00 10.28
C GLY A 165 26.40 8.67 11.31
N GLY A 166 26.78 8.63 12.60
CA GLY A 166 25.95 9.21 13.65
C GLY A 166 25.61 10.70 13.48
N ALA A 167 26.49 11.49 12.84
CA ALA A 167 26.21 12.90 12.54
C ALA A 167 25.17 13.05 11.40
N ASP A 168 25.27 12.21 10.36
CA ASP A 168 24.34 12.21 9.23
C ASP A 168 22.96 11.75 9.71
N GLU A 169 22.91 10.70 10.55
CA GLU A 169 21.68 10.21 11.16
C GLU A 169 21.01 11.29 12.03
N ALA A 170 21.77 11.96 12.89
CA ALA A 170 21.24 13.05 13.71
C ALA A 170 20.63 14.17 12.85
N THR A 171 21.29 14.52 11.74
CA THR A 171 20.79 15.52 10.81
C THR A 171 19.50 15.06 10.13
N MET A 172 19.46 13.82 9.65
CA MET A 172 18.25 13.20 9.06
C MET A 172 17.09 13.17 10.06
N ARG A 173 17.35 12.74 11.31
CA ARG A 173 16.32 12.70 12.36
C ARG A 173 15.76 14.10 12.69
N ALA A 174 16.62 15.13 12.72
CA ALA A 174 16.19 16.51 12.88
C ALA A 174 15.32 16.99 11.71
N GLU A 175 15.73 16.71 10.48
CA GLU A 175 14.93 17.03 9.28
C GLU A 175 13.54 16.37 9.31
N ILE A 176 13.49 15.08 9.67
CA ILE A 176 12.22 14.35 9.84
C ILE A 176 11.35 14.98 10.94
N ALA A 177 11.96 15.39 12.06
CA ALA A 177 11.24 16.01 13.18
C ALA A 177 10.65 17.37 12.82
N ASP A 178 11.36 18.16 12.01
CA ASP A 178 10.98 19.55 11.68
C ASP A 178 9.99 19.65 10.48
N ASN A 179 9.89 18.60 9.65
CA ASN A 179 9.08 18.62 8.45
C ASN A 179 7.89 17.64 8.49
N ASN A 180 7.08 17.61 7.43
CA ASN A 180 6.00 16.63 7.24
C ASN A 180 6.57 15.26 6.86
N MET A 181 7.35 14.68 7.76
CA MET A 181 8.03 13.39 7.60
C MET A 181 7.85 12.54 8.87
N GLU A 182 7.94 11.23 8.76
CA GLU A 182 7.85 10.31 9.91
C GLU A 182 8.68 9.05 9.64
N ALA A 183 9.31 8.50 10.67
CA ALA A 183 9.95 7.19 10.62
C ALA A 183 8.97 6.13 11.15
N VAL A 184 8.61 5.17 10.30
CA VAL A 184 7.70 4.07 10.66
C VAL A 184 8.48 2.78 10.70
N VAL A 185 8.44 2.08 11.84
CA VAL A 185 9.10 0.78 11.98
C VAL A 185 8.35 -0.27 11.18
N LEU A 186 9.06 -1.01 10.35
CA LEU A 186 8.61 -2.23 9.70
C LEU A 186 9.09 -3.43 10.54
N GLU A 187 8.16 -4.28 10.98
CA GLU A 187 8.46 -5.29 12.00
C GLU A 187 8.74 -6.68 11.45
N LYS A 188 8.07 -7.04 10.35
CA LYS A 188 8.16 -8.39 9.75
C LYS A 188 7.85 -8.35 8.26
N ALA A 189 8.39 -9.31 7.52
CA ALA A 189 7.99 -9.52 6.13
C ALA A 189 6.54 -10.01 6.05
N PRO A 190 5.67 -9.37 5.28
CA PRO A 190 4.30 -9.84 5.09
C PRO A 190 4.26 -11.16 4.34
N LYS A 191 3.37 -12.06 4.74
CA LYS A 191 3.04 -13.25 3.96
C LYS A 191 2.06 -12.87 2.87
N VAL A 192 2.49 -12.98 1.62
CA VAL A 192 1.76 -12.52 0.44
C VAL A 192 1.02 -13.69 -0.20
N ALA A 193 -0.26 -13.49 -0.55
CA ALA A 193 -1.03 -14.38 -1.40
C ALA A 193 -1.56 -13.62 -2.63
N VAL A 194 -1.64 -14.32 -3.75
CA VAL A 194 -2.26 -13.84 -4.99
C VAL A 194 -3.42 -14.77 -5.33
N TYR A 195 -4.61 -14.20 -5.47
CA TYR A 195 -5.80 -14.92 -5.91
C TYR A 195 -5.79 -15.01 -7.43
N ILE A 196 -5.58 -16.22 -7.95
CA ILE A 196 -5.39 -16.47 -9.38
C ILE A 196 -5.93 -17.87 -9.74
N PRO A 197 -6.63 -18.03 -10.88
CA PRO A 197 -7.08 -19.34 -11.35
C PRO A 197 -5.89 -20.26 -11.70
N PRO A 198 -6.09 -21.60 -11.68
CA PRO A 198 -5.01 -22.57 -11.92
C PRO A 198 -4.56 -22.67 -13.37
N ASN A 199 -5.39 -22.22 -14.34
CA ASN A 199 -5.02 -22.13 -15.74
C ASN A 199 -4.18 -20.88 -16.01
N THR A 200 -3.33 -20.93 -17.04
CA THR A 200 -2.52 -19.77 -17.43
C THR A 200 -3.38 -18.84 -18.29
N PRO A 201 -3.70 -17.64 -17.81
CA PRO A 201 -4.43 -16.65 -18.63
C PRO A 201 -3.54 -16.15 -19.77
N PRO A 202 -4.15 -15.61 -20.88
CA PRO A 202 -3.40 -15.06 -22.00
C PRO A 202 -2.86 -13.64 -21.74
N TRP A 203 -2.88 -13.17 -20.51
CA TRP A 203 -2.38 -11.88 -20.05
C TRP A 203 -1.58 -12.05 -18.75
N ASP A 204 -0.71 -11.12 -18.45
CA ASP A 204 0.06 -11.07 -17.22
C ASP A 204 -0.64 -10.22 -16.15
N ASP A 205 -0.08 -10.24 -14.97
CA ASP A 205 -0.53 -9.47 -13.82
C ASP A 205 0.59 -8.58 -13.31
N ALA A 206 0.38 -7.27 -13.31
CA ALA A 206 1.36 -6.27 -12.90
C ALA A 206 1.90 -6.51 -11.48
N VAL A 207 1.05 -7.01 -10.56
CA VAL A 207 1.46 -7.29 -9.18
C VAL A 207 2.41 -8.47 -9.13
N THR A 208 2.12 -9.56 -9.85
CA THR A 208 3.02 -10.72 -9.90
C THR A 208 4.34 -10.38 -10.60
N LEU A 209 4.32 -9.50 -11.60
CA LEU A 209 5.54 -8.98 -12.22
C LEU A 209 6.37 -8.17 -11.21
N ALA A 210 5.72 -7.28 -10.45
CA ALA A 210 6.39 -6.50 -9.40
C ALA A 210 7.03 -7.39 -8.33
N LEU A 211 6.26 -8.39 -7.82
CA LEU A 211 6.73 -9.32 -6.80
C LEU A 211 7.92 -10.15 -7.29
N LYS A 212 7.85 -10.68 -8.50
CA LYS A 212 8.96 -11.43 -9.12
C LYS A 212 10.19 -10.54 -9.32
N TYR A 213 10.03 -9.33 -9.83
CA TYR A 213 11.13 -8.42 -10.08
C TYR A 213 11.83 -7.96 -8.80
N ALA A 214 11.06 -7.75 -7.73
CA ALA A 214 11.57 -7.38 -6.41
C ALA A 214 12.06 -8.58 -5.57
N ASP A 215 11.97 -9.82 -6.08
CA ASP A 215 12.27 -11.06 -5.36
C ASP A 215 11.44 -11.24 -4.07
N ILE A 216 10.16 -10.85 -4.11
CA ILE A 216 9.23 -11.02 -3.00
C ILE A 216 8.41 -12.31 -3.22
N PRO A 217 8.54 -13.31 -2.35
CA PRO A 217 7.82 -14.57 -2.49
C PRO A 217 6.33 -14.41 -2.23
N TYR A 218 5.50 -15.14 -2.96
CA TYR A 218 4.07 -15.19 -2.77
C TYR A 218 3.54 -16.62 -2.96
N ALA A 219 2.38 -16.90 -2.38
CA ALA A 219 1.61 -18.11 -2.62
C ALA A 219 0.42 -17.79 -3.55
N THR A 220 -0.01 -18.76 -4.33
CA THR A 220 -1.27 -18.68 -5.08
C THR A 220 -2.41 -19.31 -4.29
N VAL A 221 -3.56 -18.68 -4.31
CA VAL A 221 -4.82 -19.19 -3.75
C VAL A 221 -5.93 -18.96 -4.77
N TRP A 222 -6.96 -19.82 -4.75
CA TRP A 222 -8.13 -19.63 -5.59
C TRP A 222 -9.39 -19.98 -4.82
N ASP A 223 -10.52 -20.16 -5.49
CA ASP A 223 -11.83 -20.38 -4.91
C ASP A 223 -11.85 -21.41 -3.78
N GLU A 224 -11.19 -22.55 -4.02
CA GLU A 224 -11.18 -23.66 -3.07
C GLU A 224 -10.42 -23.34 -1.78
N GLU A 225 -9.23 -22.75 -1.86
CA GLU A 225 -8.42 -22.35 -0.71
C GLU A 225 -9.13 -21.25 0.09
N VAL A 226 -9.76 -20.30 -0.60
CA VAL A 226 -10.53 -19.22 0.03
C VAL A 226 -11.71 -19.79 0.83
N LEU A 227 -12.50 -20.67 0.23
CA LEU A 227 -13.68 -21.26 0.89
C LEU A 227 -13.31 -22.29 1.96
N ARG A 228 -12.14 -22.90 1.89
CA ARG A 228 -11.59 -23.71 3.01
C ARG A 228 -11.11 -22.86 4.18
N GLY A 229 -11.10 -21.54 4.08
CA GLY A 229 -10.68 -20.63 5.14
C GLY A 229 -9.16 -20.51 5.29
N GLU A 230 -8.39 -20.61 4.20
CA GLU A 230 -6.92 -20.57 4.25
C GLU A 230 -6.35 -19.16 4.31
N LEU A 231 -7.13 -18.12 3.99
CA LEU A 231 -6.67 -16.72 3.94
C LEU A 231 -6.01 -16.21 5.24
N PRO A 232 -6.40 -16.64 6.46
CA PRO A 232 -5.71 -16.20 7.69
C PRO A 232 -4.24 -16.59 7.80
N LYS A 233 -3.73 -17.44 6.90
CA LYS A 233 -2.30 -17.78 6.82
C LYS A 233 -1.45 -16.64 6.25
N TYR A 234 -2.10 -15.64 5.60
CA TYR A 234 -1.49 -14.55 4.86
C TYR A 234 -1.81 -13.21 5.50
N ASP A 235 -0.86 -12.29 5.44
CA ASP A 235 -1.01 -10.91 5.91
C ASP A 235 -1.62 -10.01 4.80
N TRP A 236 -1.36 -10.32 3.53
CA TRP A 236 -1.76 -9.54 2.38
C TRP A 236 -2.28 -10.42 1.24
N LEU A 237 -3.40 -10.04 0.66
CA LEU A 237 -4.07 -10.72 -0.45
C LEU A 237 -4.20 -9.77 -1.64
N HIS A 238 -3.66 -10.14 -2.79
CA HIS A 238 -3.95 -9.51 -4.07
C HIS A 238 -5.07 -10.26 -4.79
N LEU A 239 -6.05 -9.50 -5.27
CA LEU A 239 -7.03 -9.99 -6.22
C LEU A 239 -6.48 -9.71 -7.62
N HIS A 240 -6.03 -10.76 -8.28
CA HIS A 240 -5.71 -10.75 -9.70
C HIS A 240 -6.96 -10.28 -10.47
N HIS A 241 -6.84 -9.64 -11.61
CA HIS A 241 -7.92 -9.03 -12.41
C HIS A 241 -9.11 -9.98 -12.67
N GLU A 242 -9.57 -10.66 -11.66
CA GLU A 242 -10.66 -11.62 -11.69
C GLU A 242 -12.02 -10.92 -11.75
N ASP A 243 -12.95 -11.51 -12.50
CA ASP A 243 -14.35 -11.12 -12.50
C ASP A 243 -15.12 -11.87 -11.41
N PHE A 244 -15.46 -11.16 -10.33
CA PHE A 244 -16.28 -11.72 -9.25
C PHE A 244 -17.78 -11.77 -9.57
N THR A 245 -18.23 -11.29 -10.72
CA THR A 245 -19.64 -11.34 -11.11
C THR A 245 -20.04 -12.65 -11.77
N GLY A 246 -19.06 -13.42 -12.28
CA GLY A 246 -19.29 -14.66 -13.02
C GLY A 246 -19.69 -14.46 -14.47
N GLN A 247 -19.37 -13.30 -15.04
CA GLN A 247 -19.60 -12.98 -16.46
C GLN A 247 -18.35 -13.21 -17.33
N HIS A 248 -17.39 -13.99 -16.82
CA HIS A 248 -16.15 -14.35 -17.50
C HIS A 248 -15.43 -13.14 -18.12
N GLY A 249 -15.25 -12.07 -17.31
CA GLY A 249 -14.60 -10.83 -17.72
C GLY A 249 -15.34 -10.02 -18.77
N LYS A 250 -16.59 -10.37 -19.08
CA LYS A 250 -17.33 -9.81 -20.24
C LYS A 250 -16.56 -9.90 -21.56
N PHE A 251 -15.73 -10.91 -21.68
CA PHE A 251 -14.94 -11.18 -22.88
C PHE A 251 -15.74 -11.86 -24.01
N TYR A 252 -16.99 -12.24 -23.78
CA TYR A 252 -17.81 -13.02 -24.73
C TYR A 252 -17.85 -12.40 -26.13
N ALA A 253 -18.14 -11.11 -26.24
CA ALA A 253 -18.29 -10.44 -27.52
C ALA A 253 -17.05 -10.57 -28.42
N ALA A 254 -15.85 -10.47 -27.83
CA ALA A 254 -14.60 -10.49 -28.59
C ALA A 254 -13.95 -11.89 -28.66
N TYR A 255 -14.14 -12.75 -27.65
CA TYR A 255 -13.27 -13.90 -27.42
C TYR A 255 -14.00 -15.24 -27.26
N HIS A 256 -15.34 -15.32 -27.31
CA HIS A 256 -16.11 -16.58 -27.14
C HIS A 256 -15.67 -17.75 -28.03
N ALA A 257 -15.08 -17.45 -29.18
CA ALA A 257 -14.57 -18.47 -30.11
C ALA A 257 -13.16 -18.96 -29.78
N PHE A 258 -12.42 -18.23 -28.95
CA PHE A 258 -11.00 -18.50 -28.63
C PHE A 258 -10.86 -19.68 -27.66
N PRO A 259 -9.80 -20.52 -27.81
CA PRO A 259 -9.59 -21.67 -26.95
C PRO A 259 -9.42 -21.30 -25.47
N TRP A 260 -8.66 -20.24 -25.17
CA TRP A 260 -8.42 -19.81 -23.79
C TRP A 260 -9.69 -19.36 -23.07
N TYR A 261 -10.61 -18.67 -23.79
CA TYR A 261 -11.88 -18.24 -23.21
C TYR A 261 -12.75 -19.45 -22.81
N LYS A 262 -12.84 -20.44 -23.72
CA LYS A 262 -13.58 -21.68 -23.46
C LYS A 262 -12.96 -22.50 -22.33
N GLU A 263 -11.64 -22.50 -22.21
CA GLU A 263 -10.93 -23.17 -21.13
C GLU A 263 -11.23 -22.47 -19.80
N GLU A 264 -11.17 -21.14 -19.72
CA GLU A 264 -11.49 -20.37 -18.53
C GLU A 264 -12.94 -20.61 -18.07
N GLU A 265 -13.91 -20.52 -19.00
CA GLU A 265 -15.31 -20.84 -18.73
C GLU A 265 -15.48 -22.26 -18.20
N ALA A 266 -14.80 -23.24 -18.79
CA ALA A 266 -14.85 -24.63 -18.36
C ALA A 266 -14.22 -24.82 -16.96
N VAL A 267 -13.08 -24.18 -16.69
CA VAL A 267 -12.38 -24.26 -15.39
C VAL A 267 -13.23 -23.65 -14.27
N GLN A 268 -13.78 -22.46 -14.48
CA GLN A 268 -14.64 -21.80 -13.50
C GLN A 268 -15.94 -22.59 -13.25
N THR A 269 -16.57 -23.10 -14.30
CA THR A 269 -17.77 -23.94 -14.20
C THR A 269 -17.49 -25.26 -13.46
N ALA A 270 -16.36 -25.90 -13.76
CA ALA A 270 -15.96 -27.12 -13.07
C ALA A 270 -15.69 -26.87 -11.58
N MET A 271 -15.07 -25.74 -11.24
CA MET A 271 -14.82 -25.35 -9.85
C MET A 271 -16.13 -25.06 -9.10
N ALA A 272 -17.07 -24.35 -9.71
CA ALA A 272 -18.39 -24.11 -9.13
C ALA A 272 -19.08 -25.45 -8.77
N ARG A 273 -19.13 -26.38 -9.70
CA ARG A 273 -19.71 -27.72 -9.49
C ARG A 273 -18.98 -28.51 -8.41
N LYS A 274 -17.64 -28.49 -8.41
CA LYS A 274 -16.78 -29.16 -7.40
C LYS A 274 -17.10 -28.67 -5.99
N LEU A 275 -17.36 -27.38 -5.85
CA LEU A 275 -17.65 -26.75 -4.55
C LEU A 275 -19.14 -26.70 -4.20
N GLY A 276 -20.00 -27.35 -5.01
CA GLY A 276 -21.44 -27.51 -4.75
C GLY A 276 -22.32 -26.32 -5.15
N PHE A 277 -21.80 -25.42 -6.00
CA PHE A 277 -22.56 -24.29 -6.54
C PHE A 277 -23.16 -24.63 -7.92
N ALA A 278 -24.38 -24.19 -8.16
CA ALA A 278 -25.06 -24.39 -9.42
C ALA A 278 -24.47 -23.46 -10.54
N LYS A 279 -24.02 -22.27 -10.18
CA LYS A 279 -23.51 -21.23 -11.09
C LYS A 279 -22.19 -20.64 -10.61
N VAL A 280 -21.40 -20.14 -11.54
CA VAL A 280 -20.14 -19.44 -11.26
C VAL A 280 -20.40 -18.17 -10.44
N THR A 281 -21.45 -17.40 -10.76
CA THR A 281 -21.82 -16.19 -9.99
C THR A 281 -22.09 -16.48 -8.51
N GLN A 282 -22.72 -17.62 -8.19
CA GLN A 282 -22.97 -18.03 -6.81
C GLN A 282 -21.67 -18.37 -6.07
N LEU A 283 -20.75 -19.08 -6.74
CA LEU A 283 -19.42 -19.36 -6.22
C LEU A 283 -18.65 -18.07 -5.95
N LYS A 284 -18.59 -17.18 -6.94
CA LYS A 284 -17.83 -15.90 -6.81
C LYS A 284 -18.40 -14.99 -5.74
N ALA A 285 -19.73 -14.94 -5.56
CA ALA A 285 -20.33 -14.21 -4.45
C ALA A 285 -19.96 -14.80 -3.08
N ALA A 286 -19.88 -16.13 -2.95
CA ALA A 286 -19.45 -16.79 -1.73
C ALA A 286 -17.96 -16.52 -1.45
N VAL A 287 -17.13 -16.56 -2.47
CA VAL A 287 -15.69 -16.23 -2.40
C VAL A 287 -15.50 -14.76 -1.99
N ALA A 288 -16.20 -13.82 -2.62
CA ALA A 288 -16.15 -12.41 -2.25
C ALA A 288 -16.57 -12.19 -0.78
N GLY A 289 -17.60 -12.90 -0.31
CA GLY A 289 -18.00 -12.91 1.09
C GLY A 289 -16.91 -13.41 2.05
N ALA A 290 -16.24 -14.51 1.71
CA ALA A 290 -15.15 -15.08 2.50
C ALA A 290 -13.93 -14.15 2.55
N ILE A 291 -13.60 -13.49 1.44
CA ILE A 291 -12.55 -12.47 1.38
C ILE A 291 -12.91 -11.25 2.24
N LYS A 292 -14.18 -10.79 2.18
CA LYS A 292 -14.67 -9.71 3.05
C LYS A 292 -14.51 -10.05 4.53
N ASP A 293 -14.81 -11.28 4.91
CA ASP A 293 -14.62 -11.77 6.27
C ASP A 293 -13.14 -11.81 6.68
N TYR A 294 -12.24 -12.16 5.76
CA TYR A 294 -10.80 -12.10 5.99
C TYR A 294 -10.36 -10.66 6.27
N VAL A 295 -10.78 -9.69 5.45
CA VAL A 295 -10.51 -8.26 5.69
C VAL A 295 -11.08 -7.85 7.05
N GLY A 296 -12.34 -8.17 7.34
CA GLY A 296 -12.98 -7.83 8.61
C GLY A 296 -12.25 -8.35 9.84
N ARG A 297 -11.52 -9.46 9.71
CA ARG A 297 -10.69 -10.04 10.77
C ARG A 297 -9.27 -9.48 10.86
N GLY A 298 -8.87 -8.57 9.99
CA GLY A 298 -7.58 -7.88 10.05
C GLY A 298 -6.66 -8.14 8.86
N GLY A 299 -7.14 -8.78 7.81
CA GLY A 299 -6.41 -8.97 6.56
C GLY A 299 -6.29 -7.68 5.76
N PHE A 300 -5.28 -7.63 4.88
CA PHE A 300 -5.06 -6.54 3.93
C PHE A 300 -5.37 -7.05 2.52
N MET A 301 -6.30 -6.40 1.84
CA MET A 301 -6.70 -6.76 0.48
C MET A 301 -6.29 -5.66 -0.50
N PHE A 302 -5.71 -6.03 -1.63
CA PHE A 302 -5.36 -5.16 -2.73
C PHE A 302 -5.98 -5.68 -4.02
N GLY A 303 -6.82 -4.87 -4.66
CA GLY A 303 -7.46 -5.17 -5.95
C GLY A 303 -7.00 -4.22 -7.03
N MET A 304 -6.81 -4.75 -8.24
CA MET A 304 -6.55 -3.99 -9.46
C MET A 304 -7.51 -4.39 -10.57
N CYS A 305 -7.63 -3.52 -11.58
CA CYS A 305 -8.41 -3.77 -12.78
C CYS A 305 -9.87 -4.17 -12.44
N SER A 306 -10.43 -5.14 -13.15
CA SER A 306 -11.80 -5.62 -12.93
C SER A 306 -12.08 -6.18 -11.54
N ALA A 307 -11.07 -6.66 -10.81
CA ALA A 307 -11.24 -7.15 -9.46
C ALA A 307 -11.62 -6.05 -8.43
N THR A 308 -11.69 -4.80 -8.83
CA THR A 308 -12.08 -3.68 -7.97
C THR A 308 -13.60 -3.51 -7.88
N ASP A 309 -14.26 -3.16 -8.99
CA ASP A 309 -15.71 -2.93 -9.01
C ASP A 309 -16.50 -4.24 -9.04
N THR A 310 -16.03 -5.28 -9.75
CA THR A 310 -16.70 -6.58 -9.80
C THR A 310 -16.79 -7.26 -8.44
N TYR A 311 -15.80 -7.06 -7.58
CA TYR A 311 -15.81 -7.54 -6.20
C TYR A 311 -16.97 -6.97 -5.39
N ASP A 312 -17.12 -5.65 -5.42
CA ASP A 312 -18.23 -4.98 -4.73
C ASP A 312 -19.59 -5.27 -5.39
N ILE A 313 -19.65 -5.41 -6.72
CA ILE A 313 -20.85 -5.83 -7.43
C ILE A 313 -21.28 -7.23 -6.98
N ALA A 314 -20.36 -8.17 -6.84
CA ALA A 314 -20.64 -9.53 -6.34
C ALA A 314 -21.21 -9.51 -4.91
N LEU A 315 -20.67 -8.65 -4.03
CA LEU A 315 -21.18 -8.47 -2.68
C LEU A 315 -22.61 -7.89 -2.69
N ALA A 316 -22.85 -6.86 -3.50
CA ALA A 316 -24.17 -6.22 -3.61
C ALA A 316 -25.22 -7.15 -4.22
N ALA A 317 -24.82 -8.00 -5.16
CA ALA A 317 -25.68 -8.93 -5.87
C ALA A 317 -25.82 -10.29 -5.19
N ALA A 318 -25.34 -10.47 -3.96
CA ALA A 318 -25.41 -11.75 -3.27
C ALA A 318 -26.89 -12.24 -3.15
N GLY A 319 -27.19 -13.32 -3.86
CA GLY A 319 -28.55 -13.89 -3.95
C GLY A 319 -29.44 -13.26 -5.04
N VAL A 320 -28.86 -12.42 -5.90
CA VAL A 320 -29.55 -11.80 -7.05
C VAL A 320 -28.85 -12.24 -8.33
N ASP A 321 -29.61 -12.72 -9.31
CA ASP A 321 -29.07 -13.07 -10.62
C ASP A 321 -28.88 -11.81 -11.47
N ILE A 322 -27.62 -11.45 -11.72
CA ILE A 322 -27.21 -10.30 -12.53
C ILE A 322 -26.57 -10.72 -13.86
N VAL A 323 -26.50 -12.04 -14.12
CA VAL A 323 -25.78 -12.61 -15.24
C VAL A 323 -26.74 -12.85 -16.41
N ASP A 324 -26.32 -12.51 -17.62
CA ASP A 324 -27.09 -12.75 -18.83
C ASP A 324 -26.98 -14.22 -19.28
N SER A 325 -28.03 -14.69 -19.94
CA SER A 325 -28.12 -16.05 -20.49
C SER A 325 -26.97 -16.45 -21.42
N PHE A 326 -26.23 -15.52 -21.99
CA PHE A 326 -24.99 -15.77 -22.74
C PHE A 326 -23.90 -16.47 -21.90
N TYR A 327 -23.91 -16.25 -20.59
CA TYR A 327 -22.86 -16.74 -19.70
C TYR A 327 -23.26 -18.00 -18.94
N ASP A 328 -24.52 -18.13 -18.53
CA ASP A 328 -24.96 -19.23 -17.65
C ASP A 328 -26.21 -19.98 -18.11
N GLY A 329 -26.81 -19.56 -19.21
CA GLY A 329 -27.90 -20.25 -19.90
C GLY A 329 -29.30 -19.94 -19.37
N ASP A 330 -29.48 -19.10 -18.36
CA ASP A 330 -30.81 -18.62 -17.92
C ASP A 330 -30.88 -17.08 -17.89
N ALA A 331 -32.11 -16.57 -17.71
CA ALA A 331 -32.35 -15.14 -17.84
C ALA A 331 -31.99 -14.40 -16.56
N THR A 332 -31.37 -13.24 -16.70
CA THR A 332 -31.13 -12.29 -15.61
C THR A 332 -32.43 -11.94 -14.87
N ASP A 333 -32.36 -11.75 -13.57
CA ASP A 333 -33.48 -11.24 -12.78
C ASP A 333 -33.91 -9.84 -13.30
N PRO A 334 -35.15 -9.69 -13.81
CA PRO A 334 -35.61 -8.40 -14.37
C PRO A 334 -35.64 -7.26 -13.35
N LEU A 335 -35.54 -7.57 -12.06
CA LEU A 335 -35.46 -6.60 -10.97
C LEU A 335 -34.06 -6.52 -10.36
N ALA A 336 -33.05 -7.09 -11.00
CA ALA A 336 -31.68 -7.17 -10.46
C ALA A 336 -31.20 -5.84 -9.91
N GLN A 337 -31.24 -4.75 -10.69
CA GLN A 337 -30.82 -3.42 -10.26
C GLN A 337 -31.51 -2.93 -8.97
N LYS A 338 -32.80 -3.27 -8.78
CA LYS A 338 -33.57 -2.85 -7.61
C LYS A 338 -33.29 -3.71 -6.37
N LYS A 339 -32.76 -4.89 -6.56
CA LYS A 339 -32.47 -5.86 -5.49
C LYS A 339 -31.03 -5.77 -4.99
N LEU A 340 -30.18 -4.97 -5.63
CA LEU A 340 -28.82 -4.77 -5.14
C LEU A 340 -28.81 -4.18 -3.73
N ASP A 341 -27.95 -4.71 -2.88
CA ASP A 341 -27.71 -4.22 -1.53
C ASP A 341 -26.29 -3.68 -1.41
N ASP A 342 -26.10 -2.41 -1.75
CA ASP A 342 -24.78 -1.76 -1.72
C ASP A 342 -24.26 -1.54 -0.29
N SER A 343 -25.07 -1.75 0.75
CA SER A 343 -24.58 -1.76 2.13
C SER A 343 -23.54 -2.87 2.37
N ARG A 344 -23.57 -3.93 1.56
CA ARG A 344 -22.61 -5.04 1.59
C ARG A 344 -21.28 -4.69 0.96
N CYS A 345 -21.21 -3.70 0.07
CA CYS A 345 -19.99 -3.28 -0.60
C CYS A 345 -18.95 -2.72 0.36
N LEU A 346 -17.69 -2.78 -0.01
CA LEU A 346 -16.59 -2.13 0.71
C LEU A 346 -16.46 -0.66 0.30
N ALA A 347 -16.33 -0.39 -1.01
CA ALA A 347 -16.00 0.93 -1.54
C ALA A 347 -17.16 1.68 -2.17
N PHE A 348 -18.10 0.99 -2.84
CA PHE A 348 -19.03 1.63 -3.74
C PHE A 348 -20.47 1.63 -3.29
N ARG A 349 -21.27 2.56 -3.81
CA ARG A 349 -22.70 2.73 -3.51
C ARG A 349 -23.46 3.33 -4.69
N ASN A 350 -24.77 3.11 -4.74
CA ASN A 350 -25.70 3.74 -5.69
C ASN A 350 -25.27 3.59 -7.17
N PHE A 351 -24.52 2.55 -7.51
CA PHE A 351 -24.07 2.30 -8.87
C PHE A 351 -25.16 1.62 -9.70
N ARG A 352 -25.04 1.75 -11.01
CA ARG A 352 -25.90 1.10 -11.97
C ARG A 352 -25.12 0.02 -12.72
N LEU A 353 -25.70 -1.19 -12.75
CA LEU A 353 -25.13 -2.28 -13.55
C LEU A 353 -25.20 -1.98 -15.05
N GLU A 354 -24.17 -2.40 -15.77
CA GLU A 354 -24.22 -2.52 -17.20
C GLU A 354 -24.77 -3.92 -17.53
N MET A 355 -25.99 -3.93 -18.04
CA MET A 355 -26.74 -5.17 -18.31
C MET A 355 -26.51 -5.73 -19.71
N ASP A 356 -25.94 -4.94 -20.63
CA ASP A 356 -25.61 -5.42 -21.97
C ASP A 356 -24.39 -6.36 -21.88
N PRO A 357 -24.56 -7.66 -22.21
CA PRO A 357 -23.47 -8.63 -22.15
C PRO A 357 -22.38 -8.39 -23.21
N LEU A 358 -22.66 -7.56 -24.23
CA LEU A 358 -21.70 -7.26 -25.29
C LEU A 358 -20.84 -6.05 -25.00
N LEU A 359 -21.14 -5.28 -23.94
CA LEU A 359 -20.32 -4.16 -23.50
C LEU A 359 -19.27 -4.60 -22.48
N TYR A 360 -18.03 -4.20 -22.74
CA TYR A 360 -16.86 -4.52 -21.92
C TYR A 360 -16.79 -3.58 -20.70
N ARG A 361 -17.84 -3.61 -19.87
CA ARG A 361 -18.00 -2.81 -18.67
C ARG A 361 -19.02 -3.46 -17.73
N PHE A 362 -18.80 -3.39 -16.40
CA PHE A 362 -19.71 -4.02 -15.43
C PHE A 362 -20.73 -3.04 -14.82
N SER A 363 -20.34 -1.78 -14.67
CA SER A 363 -21.19 -0.76 -14.04
C SER A 363 -20.78 0.66 -14.43
N ASP A 364 -21.54 1.66 -13.94
CA ASP A 364 -21.18 3.07 -14.04
C ASP A 364 -20.21 3.55 -12.95
N ILE A 365 -19.62 2.63 -12.18
CA ILE A 365 -18.47 2.92 -11.30
C ILE A 365 -17.26 3.26 -12.17
N ASP A 366 -17.00 2.44 -13.17
CA ASP A 366 -15.84 2.52 -14.05
C ASP A 366 -15.88 3.74 -14.99
N VAL A 367 -14.72 4.33 -15.21
CA VAL A 367 -14.47 5.51 -16.06
C VAL A 367 -13.50 5.22 -17.22
N THR A 368 -13.36 3.96 -17.61
CA THR A 368 -12.43 3.54 -18.69
C THR A 368 -12.67 4.29 -19.99
N GLN A 369 -13.92 4.55 -20.34
CA GLN A 369 -14.26 5.28 -21.56
C GLN A 369 -13.74 6.73 -21.53
N GLU A 370 -13.95 7.42 -20.43
CA GLU A 370 -13.46 8.79 -20.20
C GLU A 370 -11.93 8.85 -20.20
N ALA A 371 -11.28 7.89 -19.51
CA ALA A 371 -9.83 7.75 -19.48
C ALA A 371 -9.24 7.50 -20.87
N GLY A 372 -9.86 6.61 -21.65
CA GLY A 372 -9.45 6.33 -23.02
C GLY A 372 -9.51 7.55 -23.95
N ILE A 373 -10.50 8.44 -23.75
CA ILE A 373 -10.61 9.71 -24.51
C ILE A 373 -9.45 10.66 -24.18
N ARG A 374 -8.97 10.69 -22.93
CA ARG A 374 -7.82 11.53 -22.54
C ARG A 374 -6.51 11.09 -23.19
N GLY A 375 -6.36 9.78 -23.41
CA GLY A 375 -5.21 9.21 -24.10
C GLY A 375 -3.96 9.06 -23.20
N PRO A 376 -2.85 8.52 -23.76
CA PRO A 376 -1.66 8.11 -23.00
C PRO A 376 -0.80 9.26 -22.46
N ALA A 377 -1.16 10.51 -22.75
CA ALA A 377 -0.50 11.67 -22.18
C ALA A 377 -1.15 12.17 -20.89
N ALA A 378 -2.22 11.52 -20.45
CA ALA A 378 -2.91 11.87 -19.22
C ALA A 378 -2.11 11.39 -17.99
N TYR A 379 -2.37 12.07 -16.86
CA TYR A 379 -1.77 11.77 -15.56
C TYR A 379 -2.86 11.79 -14.49
N PHE A 380 -2.64 11.02 -13.43
CA PHE A 380 -3.34 11.20 -12.17
C PHE A 380 -2.37 11.68 -11.09
N THR A 381 -2.89 12.38 -10.09
CA THR A 381 -2.08 13.00 -9.04
C THR A 381 -2.35 12.33 -7.71
N LEU A 382 -1.28 12.00 -6.98
CA LEU A 382 -1.35 11.46 -5.62
C LEU A 382 -1.68 12.58 -4.64
N PHE A 383 -2.52 12.28 -3.65
CA PHE A 383 -2.78 13.20 -2.55
C PHE A 383 -1.56 13.34 -1.64
N ASP A 384 -1.33 14.56 -1.17
CA ASP A 384 -0.29 14.87 -0.19
C ASP A 384 -0.86 14.73 1.24
N PHE A 385 -0.57 13.61 1.87
CA PHE A 385 -1.00 13.30 3.23
C PHE A 385 0.02 13.73 4.27
N SER A 386 -0.44 13.99 5.49
CA SER A 386 0.45 14.24 6.62
C SER A 386 1.12 12.95 7.07
N ALA A 387 2.43 12.84 6.88
CA ALA A 387 3.19 11.69 7.38
C ALA A 387 3.12 11.56 8.92
N LYS A 388 2.90 12.67 9.64
CA LYS A 388 2.84 12.70 11.12
C LYS A 388 1.45 12.38 11.66
N ASN A 389 0.40 12.92 11.03
CA ASN A 389 -0.95 12.90 11.60
C ASN A 389 -1.84 11.84 10.94
N ASP A 390 -1.60 11.53 9.67
CA ASP A 390 -2.36 10.51 8.96
C ASP A 390 -1.69 9.15 9.13
N PRO A 391 -2.29 8.23 9.88
CA PRO A 391 -1.59 7.03 10.32
C PRO A 391 -1.31 6.04 9.17
N VAL A 392 -2.06 6.09 8.09
CA VAL A 392 -2.06 5.02 7.10
C VAL A 392 -1.89 5.50 5.66
N PRO A 393 -2.65 6.47 5.15
CA PRO A 393 -2.64 6.80 3.72
C PRO A 393 -1.29 7.28 3.20
N SER A 394 -0.52 7.99 4.04
CA SER A 394 0.81 8.50 3.67
C SER A 394 1.80 7.41 3.27
N MET A 395 1.68 6.18 3.81
CA MET A 395 2.55 5.07 3.39
C MET A 395 2.23 4.61 1.97
N LEU A 396 0.96 4.61 1.60
CA LEU A 396 0.48 4.11 0.32
C LEU A 396 0.82 5.02 -0.86
N VAL A 397 1.06 6.30 -0.60
CA VAL A 397 1.40 7.31 -1.61
C VAL A 397 2.88 7.70 -1.62
N GLN A 398 3.74 6.96 -0.92
CA GLN A 398 5.18 7.21 -0.95
C GLN A 398 5.74 7.00 -2.36
N ASN A 399 6.20 8.09 -2.98
CA ASN A 399 6.72 8.05 -4.32
C ASN A 399 7.81 9.12 -4.53
N HIS A 400 8.62 8.98 -5.59
CA HIS A 400 9.58 10.00 -6.00
C HIS A 400 8.94 11.13 -6.82
N VAL A 401 7.74 10.89 -7.34
CA VAL A 401 6.90 11.87 -8.04
C VAL A 401 5.45 11.72 -7.59
N ASN A 402 4.70 12.81 -7.58
CA ASN A 402 3.27 12.81 -7.22
C ASN A 402 2.33 12.72 -8.44
N ALA A 403 2.83 12.97 -9.65
CA ALA A 403 2.09 12.77 -10.89
C ALA A 403 2.51 11.44 -11.54
N VAL A 404 1.54 10.56 -11.77
CA VAL A 404 1.75 9.21 -12.31
C VAL A 404 1.07 9.13 -13.68
N PRO A 405 1.76 8.60 -14.72
CA PRO A 405 1.13 8.39 -16.03
C PRO A 405 -0.13 7.53 -15.91
N GLU A 406 -1.17 7.90 -16.67
CA GLU A 406 -2.42 7.14 -16.76
C GLU A 406 -2.17 5.80 -17.45
N PHE A 407 -2.85 4.75 -16.99
CA PHE A 407 -2.88 3.44 -17.61
C PHE A 407 -4.28 2.86 -17.52
N LEU A 408 -4.69 2.18 -18.59
CA LEU A 408 -6.01 1.62 -18.72
C LEU A 408 -6.10 0.20 -18.14
N GLY A 409 -7.32 -0.25 -17.94
CA GLY A 409 -7.68 -1.60 -17.59
C GLY A 409 -9.17 -1.77 -17.81
N GLN A 410 -9.74 -2.90 -17.47
CA GLN A 410 -11.19 -3.09 -17.58
C GLN A 410 -11.94 -2.17 -16.62
N SER A 411 -11.36 -1.88 -15.42
CA SER A 411 -11.79 -0.79 -14.55
C SER A 411 -10.59 0.13 -14.35
N THR A 412 -10.55 1.19 -15.14
CA THR A 412 -9.42 2.13 -15.17
C THR A 412 -9.39 3.08 -13.98
N GLY A 413 -10.54 3.42 -13.46
CA GLY A 413 -10.72 4.33 -12.34
C GLY A 413 -12.19 4.38 -11.92
N PHE A 414 -12.49 5.22 -10.95
CA PHE A 414 -13.75 5.16 -10.23
C PHE A 414 -14.44 6.52 -10.21
N ARG A 415 -15.71 6.56 -10.57
CA ARG A 415 -16.56 7.74 -10.48
C ARG A 415 -16.76 8.13 -9.02
N ARG A 416 -16.32 9.34 -8.65
CA ARG A 416 -16.29 9.82 -7.26
C ARG A 416 -17.67 9.78 -6.59
N SER A 417 -18.74 10.09 -7.34
CA SER A 417 -20.12 10.04 -6.85
C SER A 417 -20.59 8.62 -6.45
N ARG A 418 -19.89 7.57 -6.89
CA ARG A 418 -20.18 6.16 -6.53
C ARG A 418 -19.41 5.69 -5.30
N ILE A 419 -18.49 6.46 -4.76
CA ILE A 419 -17.65 6.08 -3.63
C ILE A 419 -18.40 6.37 -2.31
N LYS A 420 -18.27 5.46 -1.34
CA LYS A 420 -18.79 5.63 0.03
C LYS A 420 -17.99 6.71 0.77
N SER A 421 -18.64 7.46 1.65
CA SER A 421 -18.03 8.59 2.38
C SER A 421 -16.88 8.20 3.32
N GLY A 422 -16.79 6.93 3.74
CA GLY A 422 -15.71 6.44 4.59
C GLY A 422 -14.50 5.91 3.84
N VAL A 423 -14.49 5.98 2.52
CA VAL A 423 -13.38 5.53 1.66
C VAL A 423 -12.55 6.73 1.25
N LEU A 424 -11.24 6.61 1.41
CA LEU A 424 -10.28 7.67 1.10
C LEU A 424 -9.87 7.59 -0.36
N ALA A 425 -9.88 8.71 -1.06
CA ALA A 425 -9.20 8.87 -2.33
C ALA A 425 -7.71 9.12 -2.06
N LEU A 426 -6.84 8.30 -2.65
CA LEU A 426 -5.39 8.43 -2.56
C LEU A 426 -4.80 9.10 -3.81
N ALA A 427 -5.53 9.08 -4.91
CA ALA A 427 -5.16 9.74 -6.16
C ALA A 427 -6.40 10.13 -6.95
N GLU A 428 -6.27 11.21 -7.71
CA GLU A 428 -7.36 11.74 -8.54
C GLU A 428 -6.87 12.15 -9.92
N VAL A 429 -7.79 12.25 -10.86
CA VAL A 429 -7.58 12.92 -12.15
C VAL A 429 -8.05 14.34 -12.00
N GLU A 430 -7.13 15.30 -12.03
CA GLU A 430 -7.41 16.72 -11.77
C GLU A 430 -8.48 17.28 -12.72
N GLY A 431 -9.43 18.02 -12.15
CA GLY A 431 -10.50 18.65 -12.91
C GLY A 431 -11.61 17.69 -13.38
N SER A 432 -11.61 16.44 -12.95
CA SER A 432 -12.63 15.43 -13.26
C SER A 432 -13.38 14.92 -12.02
N ASP A 433 -14.49 14.19 -12.22
CA ASP A 433 -15.20 13.44 -11.16
C ASP A 433 -14.63 12.01 -11.01
N GLU A 434 -13.29 11.86 -11.09
CA GLU A 434 -12.65 10.57 -11.16
C GLU A 434 -11.57 10.41 -10.09
N THR A 435 -11.48 9.20 -9.57
CA THR A 435 -10.46 8.75 -8.63
C THR A 435 -9.81 7.48 -9.16
N LYS A 436 -8.49 7.41 -9.07
CA LYS A 436 -7.70 6.28 -9.56
C LYS A 436 -7.36 5.26 -8.48
N TYR A 437 -7.23 5.72 -7.23
CA TYR A 437 -6.65 4.95 -6.14
C TYR A 437 -7.43 5.20 -4.86
N LEU A 438 -7.96 4.13 -4.26
CA LEU A 438 -8.84 4.16 -3.10
C LEU A 438 -8.26 3.35 -1.96
N HIS A 439 -8.51 3.80 -0.72
CA HIS A 439 -8.22 3.04 0.48
C HIS A 439 -9.37 3.10 1.47
N GLY A 440 -9.70 1.98 2.10
CA GLY A 440 -10.73 1.93 3.12
C GLY A 440 -10.44 0.91 4.22
N GLN A 441 -11.13 1.09 5.34
CA GLN A 441 -11.08 0.16 6.46
C GLN A 441 -12.38 -0.62 6.54
N PHE A 442 -12.28 -1.92 6.79
CA PHE A 442 -13.44 -2.75 7.11
C PHE A 442 -13.13 -3.66 8.29
N GLY A 443 -13.90 -3.52 9.37
CA GLY A 443 -13.60 -4.23 10.61
C GLY A 443 -12.21 -3.88 11.16
N ARG A 444 -11.34 -4.87 11.28
CA ARG A 444 -9.96 -4.69 11.77
C ARG A 444 -8.92 -4.59 10.66
N GLY A 445 -9.29 -4.87 9.44
CA GLY A 445 -8.40 -4.85 8.27
C GLY A 445 -8.72 -3.71 7.32
N THR A 446 -8.05 -3.72 6.19
CA THR A 446 -8.13 -2.68 5.17
C THR A 446 -8.22 -3.27 3.77
N PHE A 447 -8.73 -2.47 2.86
CA PHE A 447 -8.72 -2.76 1.45
C PHE A 447 -8.18 -1.55 0.67
N THR A 448 -7.57 -1.83 -0.47
CA THR A 448 -7.06 -0.80 -1.37
C THR A 448 -7.42 -1.20 -2.79
N PHE A 449 -7.97 -0.28 -3.57
CA PHE A 449 -8.29 -0.47 -4.98
C PHE A 449 -7.48 0.50 -5.84
N LEU A 450 -6.76 -0.02 -6.81
CA LEU A 450 -6.05 0.75 -7.83
C LEU A 450 -6.64 0.42 -9.20
N GLY A 451 -7.20 1.43 -9.87
CA GLY A 451 -7.75 1.27 -11.21
C GLY A 451 -6.63 1.07 -12.24
N GLY A 452 -6.93 0.38 -13.33
CA GLY A 452 -5.99 0.07 -14.40
C GLY A 452 -5.31 -1.28 -14.24
N HIS A 453 -4.63 -1.74 -15.30
CA HIS A 453 -4.06 -3.07 -15.40
C HIS A 453 -2.55 -3.06 -15.20
N ASP A 454 -1.79 -2.36 -16.03
CA ASP A 454 -0.33 -2.30 -15.97
C ASP A 454 0.16 -0.83 -16.03
N PRO A 455 0.89 -0.36 -15.01
CA PRO A 455 1.38 1.02 -14.95
C PRO A 455 2.31 1.45 -16.08
N GLU A 456 2.96 0.52 -16.79
CA GLU A 456 3.92 0.82 -17.86
C GLU A 456 3.44 0.36 -19.25
N ASP A 457 2.25 -0.22 -19.31
CA ASP A 457 1.57 -0.51 -20.55
C ASP A 457 0.21 0.22 -20.57
N TYR A 458 0.15 1.36 -21.23
CA TYR A 458 -1.02 2.24 -21.23
C TYR A 458 -2.33 1.51 -21.58
N GLN A 459 -2.28 0.60 -22.53
CA GLN A 459 -3.46 -0.15 -22.99
C GLN A 459 -3.09 -1.62 -23.18
N HIS A 460 -2.95 -2.33 -22.09
CA HIS A 460 -2.67 -3.76 -22.13
C HIS A 460 -3.79 -4.54 -22.82
N MET A 461 -3.43 -5.31 -23.81
CA MET A 461 -4.37 -6.13 -24.61
C MET A 461 -4.10 -7.61 -24.39
N VAL A 462 -5.14 -8.43 -24.53
CA VAL A 462 -4.99 -9.89 -24.50
C VAL A 462 -3.98 -10.34 -25.55
N GLY A 463 -2.90 -10.98 -25.10
CA GLY A 463 -1.81 -11.46 -25.94
C GLY A 463 -0.63 -10.51 -26.10
N ASP A 464 -0.66 -9.35 -25.47
CA ASP A 464 0.54 -8.51 -25.37
C ASP A 464 1.62 -9.22 -24.55
N PRO A 465 2.91 -8.98 -24.86
CA PRO A 465 3.98 -9.55 -24.08
C PRO A 465 4.04 -8.91 -22.68
N PRO A 466 4.47 -9.65 -21.65
CA PRO A 466 4.63 -9.11 -20.32
C PRO A 466 5.54 -7.89 -20.27
N THR A 467 5.21 -6.92 -19.42
CA THR A 467 6.05 -5.74 -19.20
C THR A 467 7.41 -6.13 -18.65
N GLU A 468 8.48 -5.67 -19.32
CA GLU A 468 9.87 -5.92 -18.92
C GLU A 468 10.33 -4.87 -17.90
N LEU A 469 10.12 -5.13 -16.58
CA LEU A 469 10.38 -4.17 -15.50
C LEU A 469 11.84 -3.71 -15.39
N SER A 470 12.77 -4.45 -15.95
CA SER A 470 14.18 -4.00 -16.04
C SER A 470 14.35 -2.69 -16.81
N ARG A 471 13.39 -2.32 -17.66
CA ARG A 471 13.33 -1.05 -18.39
C ARG A 471 12.64 0.06 -17.62
N TYR A 472 11.90 -0.28 -16.56
CA TYR A 472 11.02 0.61 -15.79
C TYR A 472 11.36 0.62 -14.29
N LYS A 473 12.66 0.59 -13.98
CA LYS A 473 13.20 0.50 -12.61
C LYS A 473 12.72 1.62 -11.69
N HIS A 474 12.28 2.73 -12.26
CA HIS A 474 11.81 3.93 -11.57
C HIS A 474 10.32 4.15 -11.74
N SER A 475 9.56 3.16 -12.17
CA SER A 475 8.12 3.29 -12.39
C SER A 475 7.38 3.79 -11.14
N PRO A 476 6.73 4.96 -11.20
CA PRO A 476 5.95 5.46 -10.08
C PRO A 476 4.69 4.61 -9.81
N GLY A 477 4.07 4.06 -10.85
CA GLY A 477 2.88 3.23 -10.71
C GLY A 477 3.20 1.87 -10.08
N TYR A 478 4.29 1.21 -10.46
CA TYR A 478 4.75 -0.02 -9.81
C TYR A 478 5.18 0.19 -8.36
N ARG A 479 5.68 1.39 -8.01
CA ARG A 479 5.95 1.73 -6.61
C ARG A 479 4.69 1.75 -5.76
N LEU A 480 3.54 2.21 -6.27
CA LEU A 480 2.28 2.16 -5.55
C LEU A 480 1.87 0.72 -5.20
N ILE A 481 2.10 -0.23 -6.12
CA ILE A 481 1.88 -1.65 -5.87
C ILE A 481 2.77 -2.13 -4.70
N LEU A 482 4.07 -1.83 -4.75
CA LEU A 482 5.03 -2.28 -3.73
C LEU A 482 4.84 -1.58 -2.38
N ASN A 483 4.34 -0.33 -2.35
CA ASN A 483 3.88 0.33 -1.13
C ASN A 483 2.81 -0.51 -0.42
N ASN A 484 1.82 -1.02 -1.18
CA ASN A 484 0.77 -1.87 -0.63
C ASN A 484 1.32 -3.18 -0.05
N VAL A 485 2.30 -3.79 -0.72
CA VAL A 485 2.92 -5.05 -0.26
C VAL A 485 3.62 -4.87 1.08
N LEU A 486 4.34 -3.75 1.30
CA LEU A 486 5.04 -3.48 2.56
C LEU A 486 4.13 -2.90 3.65
N PHE A 487 2.95 -2.39 3.30
CA PHE A 487 2.04 -1.75 4.24
C PHE A 487 1.70 -2.60 5.49
N PRO A 488 1.43 -3.92 5.39
CA PRO A 488 1.15 -4.76 6.56
C PRO A 488 2.37 -4.99 7.48
N ALA A 489 3.58 -4.66 7.02
CA ALA A 489 4.79 -4.79 7.84
C ALA A 489 4.91 -3.70 8.91
N ALA A 490 4.19 -2.59 8.75
CA ALA A 490 4.30 -1.42 9.61
C ALA A 490 3.74 -1.64 11.01
N GLU A 491 4.47 -1.16 12.01
CA GLU A 491 3.93 -1.00 13.36
C GLU A 491 2.70 -0.08 13.33
N LYS A 492 1.65 -0.45 14.07
CA LYS A 492 0.46 0.39 14.19
C LYS A 492 0.82 1.71 14.84
N LYS A 493 0.70 2.79 14.09
CA LYS A 493 0.99 4.14 14.53
C LYS A 493 0.03 4.52 15.68
N LYS A 494 0.58 4.97 16.79
CA LYS A 494 -0.22 5.56 17.87
C LYS A 494 -0.75 6.90 17.39
N GLN A 495 -2.07 7.09 17.44
CA GLN A 495 -2.67 8.41 17.16
C GLN A 495 -2.07 9.42 18.15
N ARG A 496 -1.50 10.49 17.61
CA ARG A 496 -1.10 11.66 18.41
C ARG A 496 -2.36 12.52 18.56
N THR A 497 -2.86 12.58 19.78
CA THR A 497 -3.96 13.49 20.17
C THR A 497 -3.40 14.88 20.44
#